data_4e25b621881c5481c1176915d69e47d2
#
_entry.id   4e25b621881c5481c1176915d69e47d2
#
_cell.length_a   1.000
_cell.length_b   1.000
_cell.length_c   1.000
_cell.angle_alpha   90.00
_cell.angle_beta   90.00
_cell.angle_gamma   90.00
#
_symmetry.space_group_name_H-M   'P 1'
#
loop_
_entity.id
_entity.type
_entity.pdbx_description
1 polymer ?
#
loop_
_entity_poly.entity_id
_entity_poly.type
_entity_poly.pdbx_seq_one_letter_code
_entity_poly.pdbx_strand_id
1 'polypeptide(L)' 'MIRVDLDVMLARRKMSLTELSQRVGITMANLSILKNGRAKAVRFETLEAICRALDCQPGDILVYEEGEET' A
#
# COMPACT_ATOMS: atom_id res chain seq x y z
N MET A 1 1.57 -16.15 -0.34
CA MET A 1 1.04 -15.02 0.43
C MET A 1 1.17 -13.74 -0.37
N ILE A 2 0.43 -12.73 0.01
CA ILE A 2 0.54 -11.42 -0.63
C ILE A 2 1.40 -10.53 0.27
N ARG A 3 2.50 -10.05 -0.30
CA ARG A 3 3.36 -9.10 0.38
C ARG A 3 2.94 -7.69 0.01
N VAL A 4 2.88 -6.81 0.98
CA VAL A 4 2.51 -5.42 0.75
C VAL A 4 3.77 -4.58 0.79
N ASP A 5 4.07 -3.92 -0.32
CA ASP A 5 5.28 -3.10 -0.47
C ASP A 5 4.95 -1.61 -0.48
N LEU A 6 3.91 -1.22 0.25
CA LEU A 6 3.53 0.18 0.30
C LEU A 6 4.66 1.03 0.88
N ASP A 7 5.32 0.53 1.92
CA ASP A 7 6.43 1.24 2.53
C ASP A 7 7.58 1.45 1.55
N VAL A 8 7.83 0.46 0.69
CA VAL A 8 8.88 0.57 -0.31
C VAL A 8 8.55 1.69 -1.30
N MET A 9 7.29 1.74 -1.76
CA MET A 9 6.89 2.76 -2.71
C MET A 9 6.89 4.14 -2.09
N LEU A 10 6.49 4.25 -0.83
CA LEU A 10 6.57 5.53 -0.14
C LEU A 10 8.01 6.01 -0.08
N ALA A 11 8.93 5.11 0.24
CA ALA A 11 10.34 5.47 0.29
C ALA A 11 10.87 5.90 -1.08
N ARG A 12 10.47 5.18 -2.12
CA ARG A 12 10.90 5.52 -3.48
C ARG A 12 10.41 6.89 -3.91
N ARG A 13 9.21 7.28 -3.50
CA ARG A 13 8.64 8.56 -3.86
C ARG A 13 8.96 9.64 -2.84
N LYS A 14 9.69 9.29 -1.77
CA LYS A 14 10.04 10.21 -0.69
C LYS A 14 8.79 10.87 -0.14
N MET A 15 7.76 10.06 0.07
CA MET A 15 6.47 10.51 0.56
C MET A 15 6.20 9.85 1.90
N SER A 16 5.69 10.62 2.85
CA SER A 16 5.33 10.08 4.15
C SER A 16 3.94 9.47 4.10
N LEU A 17 3.66 8.62 5.08
CA LEU A 17 2.32 8.05 5.20
C LEU A 17 1.29 9.14 5.45
N THR A 18 1.66 10.17 6.21
CA THR A 18 0.80 11.31 6.46
C THR A 18 0.43 12.01 5.16
N GLU A 19 1.40 12.25 4.32
CA GLU A 19 1.14 12.90 3.05
C GLU A 19 0.26 12.04 2.16
N LEU A 20 0.50 10.75 2.12
CA LEU A 20 -0.34 9.85 1.34
C LEU A 20 -1.76 9.87 1.86
N SER A 21 -1.92 9.83 3.18
CA SER A 21 -3.25 9.90 3.80
C SER A 21 -4.01 11.13 3.34
N GLN A 22 -3.33 12.27 3.31
CA GLN A 22 -3.97 13.51 2.90
C GLN A 22 -4.35 13.49 1.42
N ARG A 23 -3.50 12.90 0.59
CA ARG A 23 -3.75 12.88 -0.85
C ARG A 23 -4.90 11.94 -1.24
N VAL A 24 -5.01 10.82 -0.56
CA VAL A 24 -6.01 9.80 -0.94
C VAL A 24 -7.27 9.86 -0.10
N GLY A 25 -7.26 10.65 0.98
CA GLY A 25 -8.44 10.77 1.83
C GLY A 25 -8.72 9.53 2.66
N ILE A 26 -7.69 8.77 2.99
CA ILE A 26 -7.80 7.56 3.81
C ILE A 26 -7.08 7.82 5.11
N THR A 27 -7.65 7.34 6.21
CA THR A 27 -7.08 7.62 7.52
C THR A 27 -5.71 6.98 7.67
N MET A 28 -4.88 7.60 8.52
CA MET A 28 -3.57 7.04 8.84
C MET A 28 -3.69 5.63 9.39
N ALA A 29 -4.71 5.39 10.22
CA ALA A 29 -4.89 4.07 10.81
C ALA A 29 -5.11 3.01 9.73
N ASN A 30 -5.98 3.31 8.76
CA ASN A 30 -6.26 2.35 7.71
C ASN A 30 -5.05 2.13 6.79
N LEU A 31 -4.33 3.19 6.48
CA LEU A 31 -3.12 3.05 5.67
C LEU A 31 -2.05 2.27 6.41
N SER A 32 -1.95 2.47 7.72
CA SER A 32 -0.98 1.75 8.53
C SER A 32 -1.29 0.26 8.56
N ILE A 33 -2.57 -0.09 8.66
CA ILE A 33 -2.98 -1.50 8.61
C ILE A 33 -2.56 -2.12 7.28
N LEU A 34 -2.79 -1.42 6.19
CA LEU A 34 -2.39 -1.91 4.88
C LEU A 34 -0.88 -2.00 4.77
N LYS A 35 -0.18 -0.96 5.18
CA LYS A 35 1.29 -0.92 5.07
C LYS A 35 1.93 -2.06 5.84
N ASN A 36 1.37 -2.43 6.97
CA ASN A 36 1.94 -3.49 7.81
C ASN A 36 1.47 -4.88 7.40
N GLY A 37 0.73 -4.99 6.30
CA GLY A 37 0.31 -6.28 5.81
C GLY A 37 -0.79 -6.92 6.62
N ARG A 38 -1.53 -6.15 7.39
CA ARG A 38 -2.59 -6.68 8.25
C ARG A 38 -3.97 -6.54 7.65
N ALA A 39 -4.08 -5.86 6.51
CA ALA A 39 -5.37 -5.69 5.86
C ALA A 39 -5.83 -7.01 5.29
N LYS A 40 -7.10 -7.33 5.50
CA LYS A 40 -7.69 -8.53 4.95
C LYS A 40 -8.26 -8.30 3.57
N ALA A 41 -8.46 -7.06 3.21
CA ALA A 41 -9.01 -6.68 1.92
C ALA A 41 -8.63 -5.24 1.63
N VAL A 42 -8.62 -4.89 0.36
CA VAL A 42 -8.44 -3.51 -0.07
C VAL A 42 -9.39 -3.32 -1.24
N ARG A 43 -10.12 -2.20 -1.22
CA ARG A 43 -11.04 -1.90 -2.31
C ARG A 43 -10.24 -1.44 -3.52
N PHE A 44 -10.74 -1.78 -4.70
CA PHE A 44 -10.10 -1.34 -5.92
C PHE A 44 -10.01 0.18 -6.01
N GLU A 45 -11.03 0.89 -5.57
CA GLU A 45 -10.99 2.35 -5.61
C GLU A 45 -9.91 2.92 -4.69
N THR A 46 -9.69 2.27 -3.55
CA THR A 46 -8.61 2.65 -2.65
C THR A 46 -7.26 2.38 -3.29
N LEU A 47 -7.11 1.20 -3.86
CA LEU A 47 -5.87 0.82 -4.52
C LEU A 47 -5.57 1.76 -5.69
N GLU A 48 -6.60 2.12 -6.45
CA GLU A 48 -6.44 3.04 -7.56
C GLU A 48 -5.97 4.41 -7.08
N ALA A 49 -6.55 4.91 -6.00
CA ALA A 49 -6.15 6.21 -5.46
C ALA A 49 -4.70 6.21 -5.01
N ILE A 50 -4.29 5.11 -4.36
CA ILE A 50 -2.90 4.99 -3.91
C ILE A 50 -1.96 4.94 -5.10
N CYS A 51 -2.30 4.15 -6.12
CA CYS A 51 -1.49 4.06 -7.31
C CYS A 51 -1.35 5.40 -8.01
N ARG A 52 -2.45 6.16 -8.06
CA ARG A 52 -2.41 7.48 -8.68
C ARG A 52 -1.52 8.42 -7.90
N ALA A 53 -1.62 8.40 -6.57
CA ALA A 53 -0.83 9.28 -5.73
C ALA A 53 0.66 8.95 -5.79
N LEU A 54 0.98 7.67 -5.89
CA LEU A 54 2.37 7.21 -5.92
C LEU A 54 2.90 7.01 -7.34
N ASP A 55 2.05 7.23 -8.34
CA ASP A 55 2.43 7.05 -9.75
C ASP A 55 3.05 5.68 -9.96
N CYS A 56 2.28 4.65 -9.62
CA CYS A 56 2.77 3.28 -9.71
C CYS A 56 1.62 2.36 -10.08
N GLN A 57 1.94 1.09 -10.25
CA GLN A 57 0.99 0.06 -10.61
C GLN A 57 0.65 -0.77 -9.38
N PRO A 58 -0.52 -1.44 -9.36
CA PRO A 58 -0.84 -2.31 -8.22
C PRO A 58 0.22 -3.34 -7.93
N GLY A 59 0.89 -3.87 -8.95
CA GLY A 59 1.95 -4.83 -8.74
C GLY A 59 3.18 -4.28 -8.05
N ASP A 60 3.30 -2.95 -7.97
CA ASP A 60 4.37 -2.33 -7.20
C ASP A 60 4.06 -2.32 -5.71
N ILE A 61 2.78 -2.48 -5.36
CA ILE A 61 2.31 -2.41 -3.98
C ILE A 61 1.98 -3.79 -3.44
N LEU A 62 1.34 -4.62 -4.25
CA LEU A 62 0.88 -5.95 -3.86
C LEU A 62 1.60 -6.98 -4.70
N VAL A 63 2.34 -7.87 -4.04
CA VAL A 63 3.15 -8.85 -4.74
C VAL A 63 2.84 -10.22 -4.17
N TYR A 64 2.56 -11.16 -5.04
CA TYR A 64 2.41 -12.55 -4.61
C TYR A 64 3.79 -13.18 -4.48
N GLU A 65 3.99 -13.88 -3.40
CA GLU A 65 5.18 -14.68 -3.27
C GLU A 65 4.80 -16.00 -2.62
N GLU A 66 5.52 -17.03 -3.00
CA GLU A 66 5.27 -18.35 -2.48
C GLU A 66 5.56 -18.34 -1.00
N GLY A 67 4.62 -18.86 -0.22
CA GLY A 67 4.78 -18.86 1.21
C GLY A 67 5.92 -19.76 1.64
N GLU A 68 6.52 -19.40 2.76
CA GLU A 68 7.48 -20.25 3.40
C GLU A 68 6.76 -21.29 4.19
N GLU A 69 7.08 -22.51 3.94
CA GLU A 69 6.38 -23.60 4.57
C GLU A 69 7.18 -24.14 5.69
N THR A 70 7.54 -23.49 6.58
CA THR A 70 8.29 -24.06 7.68
C THR A 70 7.40 -24.66 8.74
#